data_04a9368d570975b5e426f689159951bd
#
_entry.id   04a9368d570975b5e426f689159951bd
#
_cell.length_a   1.000
_cell.length_b   1.000
_cell.length_c   1.000
_cell.angle_alpha   90.00
_cell.angle_beta   90.00
_cell.angle_gamma   90.00
#
_symmetry.space_group_name_H-M   'P 1'
#
loop_
_entity.id
_entity.type
_entity.pdbx_description
1 polymer ?
#
loop_
_entity_poly.entity_id
_entity_poly.type
_entity_poly.pdbx_seq_one_letter_code
_entity_poly.pdbx_strand_id
1 'polypeptide(L)'
;MKKRPISILAAGLLIAFSAIGQTSSPVGLWKNIDDATGKPKALIRITESNGELSGKIEKLFREPSEEQNPKCVKCEGDNKDKPIVGLTMLQGMKKDGTDFSGGTILDPANGKVYKSKMSLEEDGKKLNVRGYIGVPMLGRSQTWVREE
;
A
#
# COMPACT_ATOMS: atom_id res chain seq x y z
N MET A 1 54.50 47.46 26.21
CA MET A 1 53.57 47.18 25.11
C MET A 1 52.86 45.84 25.36
N LYS A 2 51.58 45.93 25.71
CA LYS A 2 50.79 44.72 25.92
C LYS A 2 50.09 44.34 24.60
N LYS A 3 50.46 43.16 24.04
CA LYS A 3 49.78 42.59 22.89
C LYS A 3 48.49 41.94 23.35
N ARG A 4 47.37 42.41 22.85
CA ARG A 4 46.04 41.77 23.06
C ARG A 4 45.92 40.61 22.10
N PRO A 5 45.45 39.45 22.56
CA PRO A 5 45.12 38.36 21.60
C PRO A 5 43.78 38.67 20.98
N ILE A 6 43.74 38.60 19.65
CA ILE A 6 42.49 38.67 18.89
C ILE A 6 41.85 37.27 18.95
N SER A 7 40.72 37.19 19.69
CA SER A 7 39.90 35.98 19.70
C SER A 7 39.07 35.95 18.41
N ILE A 8 39.42 35.05 17.52
CA ILE A 8 38.60 34.76 16.37
C ILE A 8 37.50 33.82 16.81
N LEU A 9 36.28 34.32 16.92
CA LEU A 9 35.10 33.51 17.09
C LEU A 9 34.78 32.86 15.73
N ALA A 10 35.07 31.59 15.56
CA ALA A 10 34.61 30.80 14.45
C ALA A 10 33.14 30.46 14.72
N ALA A 11 32.22 31.20 14.08
CA ALA A 11 30.80 30.85 14.05
C ALA A 11 30.63 29.63 13.13
N GLY A 12 30.56 28.44 13.74
CA GLY A 12 30.22 27.22 13.04
C GLY A 12 28.78 27.29 12.56
N LEU A 13 28.55 27.44 11.26
CA LEU A 13 27.25 27.34 10.65
C LEU A 13 26.84 25.85 10.65
N LEU A 14 26.01 25.48 11.62
CA LEU A 14 25.36 24.16 11.64
C LEU A 14 24.30 24.13 10.54
N ILE A 15 24.67 23.61 9.38
CA ILE A 15 23.69 23.28 8.34
C ILE A 15 22.93 22.04 8.83
N ALA A 16 21.72 22.26 9.34
CA ALA A 16 20.82 21.16 9.62
C ALA A 16 20.34 20.60 8.28
N PHE A 17 20.92 19.47 7.87
CA PHE A 17 20.34 18.67 6.80
C PHE A 17 19.03 18.07 7.32
N SER A 18 17.91 18.67 6.93
CA SER A 18 16.61 18.01 7.08
C SER A 18 16.62 16.79 6.15
N ALA A 19 16.83 15.61 6.72
CA ALA A 19 16.63 14.37 6.00
C ALA A 19 15.14 14.31 5.61
N ILE A 20 14.85 14.49 4.31
CA ILE A 20 13.53 14.20 3.77
C ILE A 20 13.42 12.68 3.85
N GLY A 21 12.71 12.18 4.88
CA GLY A 21 12.51 10.76 5.09
C GLY A 21 11.77 10.16 3.90
N GLN A 22 12.37 9.13 3.28
CA GLN A 22 11.68 8.31 2.28
C GLN A 22 10.50 7.63 2.97
N THR A 23 9.34 7.59 2.30
CA THR A 23 8.17 6.85 2.80
C THR A 23 8.47 5.36 2.73
N SER A 24 8.75 4.73 3.87
CA SER A 24 9.11 3.31 3.98
C SER A 24 7.92 2.41 4.35
N SER A 25 6.74 3.00 4.59
CA SER A 25 5.53 2.28 5.01
C SER A 25 4.50 2.20 3.90
N PRO A 26 3.82 1.05 3.73
CA PRO A 26 2.68 0.94 2.83
C PRO A 26 1.41 1.60 3.35
N VAL A 27 1.39 2.13 4.57
CA VAL A 27 0.24 2.85 5.12
C VAL A 27 -0.09 4.05 4.23
N GLY A 28 -1.36 4.20 3.86
CA GLY A 28 -1.83 5.28 3.00
C GLY A 28 -2.91 4.86 2.03
N LEU A 29 -3.20 5.73 1.10
CA LEU A 29 -4.21 5.51 0.06
C LEU A 29 -3.53 5.13 -1.26
N TRP A 30 -4.01 4.08 -1.88
CA TRP A 30 -3.44 3.48 -3.07
C TRP A 30 -4.48 3.35 -4.18
N LYS A 31 -4.06 3.60 -5.39
CA LYS A 31 -4.85 3.38 -6.60
C LYS A 31 -4.43 2.06 -7.24
N ASN A 32 -5.36 1.12 -7.30
CA ASN A 32 -5.20 -0.12 -8.05
C ASN A 32 -5.46 0.16 -9.52
N ILE A 33 -4.54 -0.27 -10.38
CA ILE A 33 -4.61 -0.09 -11.82
C ILE A 33 -4.91 -1.42 -12.50
N ASP A 34 -5.84 -1.42 -13.43
CA ASP A 34 -6.16 -2.58 -14.25
C ASP A 34 -5.02 -2.85 -15.25
N ASP A 35 -4.44 -4.04 -15.21
CA ASP A 35 -3.31 -4.41 -16.06
C ASP A 35 -3.67 -4.46 -17.56
N ALA A 36 -4.90 -4.80 -17.86
CA ALA A 36 -5.36 -4.94 -19.25
C ALA A 36 -5.66 -3.60 -19.90
N THR A 37 -6.23 -2.65 -19.15
CA THR A 37 -6.70 -1.36 -19.67
C THR A 37 -5.84 -0.18 -19.28
N GLY A 38 -5.00 -0.31 -18.24
CA GLY A 38 -4.25 0.78 -17.64
C GLY A 38 -5.12 1.79 -16.87
N LYS A 39 -6.41 1.51 -16.71
CA LYS A 39 -7.35 2.39 -16.01
C LYS A 39 -7.40 2.09 -14.51
N PRO A 40 -7.68 3.10 -13.66
CA PRO A 40 -7.92 2.87 -12.25
C PRO A 40 -9.12 1.95 -12.03
N LYS A 41 -8.99 1.00 -11.10
CA LYS A 41 -10.10 0.11 -10.67
C LYS A 41 -10.67 0.49 -9.32
N ALA A 42 -9.81 0.79 -8.35
CA ALA A 42 -10.21 1.04 -6.98
C ALA A 42 -9.22 1.93 -6.24
N LEU A 43 -9.70 2.59 -5.21
CA LEU A 43 -8.87 3.16 -4.15
C LEU A 43 -8.91 2.24 -2.94
N ILE A 44 -7.74 1.94 -2.41
CA ILE A 44 -7.55 1.04 -1.28
C ILE A 44 -6.78 1.77 -0.20
N ARG A 45 -7.35 1.82 1.00
CA ARG A 45 -6.67 2.40 2.16
C ARG A 45 -6.01 1.32 2.97
N ILE A 46 -4.68 1.41 3.10
CA ILE A 46 -3.89 0.54 3.97
C ILE A 46 -3.69 1.22 5.31
N THR A 47 -4.02 0.50 6.38
CA THR A 47 -3.83 0.91 7.77
C THR A 47 -3.01 -0.13 8.52
N GLU A 48 -2.44 0.27 9.65
CA GLU A 48 -1.67 -0.61 10.51
C GLU A 48 -2.30 -0.67 11.90
N SER A 49 -2.36 -1.86 12.46
CA SER A 49 -2.80 -2.12 13.83
C SER A 49 -1.99 -3.28 14.40
N ASN A 50 -1.34 -3.06 15.56
CA ASN A 50 -0.54 -4.10 16.24
C ASN A 50 0.51 -4.77 15.35
N GLY A 51 1.17 -4.01 14.47
CA GLY A 51 2.20 -4.52 13.56
C GLY A 51 1.66 -5.25 12.35
N GLU A 52 0.36 -5.29 12.13
CA GLU A 52 -0.27 -5.88 10.96
C GLU A 52 -0.90 -4.82 10.07
N LEU A 53 -0.70 -4.98 8.76
CA LEU A 53 -1.31 -4.13 7.76
C LEU A 53 -2.59 -4.78 7.24
N SER A 54 -3.61 -3.94 7.05
CA SER A 54 -4.84 -4.33 6.37
C SER A 54 -5.24 -3.26 5.35
N GLY A 55 -6.01 -3.65 4.35
CA GLY A 55 -6.45 -2.74 3.29
C GLY A 55 -7.94 -2.87 3.03
N LYS A 56 -8.64 -1.72 3.01
CA LYS A 56 -10.07 -1.63 2.68
C LYS A 56 -10.27 -0.92 1.36
N ILE A 57 -11.23 -1.40 0.59
CA ILE A 57 -11.67 -0.72 -0.62
C ILE A 57 -12.50 0.50 -0.21
N GLU A 58 -12.03 1.70 -0.55
CA GLU A 58 -12.74 2.97 -0.28
C GLU A 58 -13.60 3.41 -1.45
N LYS A 59 -13.17 3.11 -2.67
CA LYS A 59 -13.84 3.57 -3.89
C LYS A 59 -13.62 2.59 -5.02
N LEU A 60 -14.62 2.45 -5.87
CA LEU A 60 -14.51 1.78 -7.17
C LEU A 60 -14.64 2.80 -8.29
N PHE A 61 -13.83 2.64 -9.33
CA PHE A 61 -13.95 3.40 -10.57
C PHE A 61 -14.73 2.55 -11.57
N ARG A 62 -15.98 2.91 -11.81
CA ARG A 62 -16.89 2.17 -12.68
C ARG A 62 -17.44 3.07 -13.78
N GLU A 63 -17.64 2.49 -14.95
CA GLU A 63 -18.29 3.20 -16.04
C GLU A 63 -19.75 3.51 -15.68
N PRO A 64 -20.34 4.60 -16.20
CA PRO A 64 -21.73 4.96 -15.86
C PRO A 64 -22.77 3.88 -16.20
N SER A 65 -22.48 3.01 -17.16
CA SER A 65 -23.35 1.89 -17.56
C SER A 65 -23.24 0.69 -16.64
N GLU A 66 -22.25 0.65 -15.75
CA GLU A 66 -22.05 -0.46 -14.82
C GLU A 66 -22.80 -0.22 -13.49
N GLU A 67 -23.05 -1.30 -12.75
CA GLU A 67 -23.54 -1.21 -11.38
C GLU A 67 -22.57 -0.38 -10.53
N GLN A 68 -23.05 0.73 -9.93
CA GLN A 68 -22.19 1.64 -9.17
C GLN A 68 -21.91 1.18 -7.75
N ASN A 69 -22.71 0.28 -7.21
CA ASN A 69 -22.56 -0.25 -5.86
C ASN A 69 -22.63 -1.78 -5.86
N PRO A 70 -21.68 -2.45 -6.53
CA PRO A 70 -21.70 -3.91 -6.65
C PRO A 70 -21.46 -4.58 -5.31
N LYS A 71 -22.04 -5.77 -5.16
CA LYS A 71 -21.84 -6.65 -4.01
C LYS A 71 -20.91 -7.79 -4.35
N CYS A 72 -20.22 -8.33 -3.35
CA CYS A 72 -19.35 -9.49 -3.54
C CYS A 72 -20.18 -10.77 -3.57
N VAL A 73 -20.83 -11.04 -4.69
CA VAL A 73 -21.73 -12.20 -4.84
C VAL A 73 -20.98 -13.53 -4.86
N LYS A 74 -19.69 -13.52 -5.23
CA LYS A 74 -18.82 -14.70 -5.27
C LYS A 74 -18.01 -14.90 -4.00
N CYS A 75 -18.05 -13.95 -3.06
CA CYS A 75 -17.42 -14.10 -1.77
C CYS A 75 -18.06 -15.20 -0.94
N GLU A 76 -17.30 -15.77 -0.03
CA GLU A 76 -17.75 -16.80 0.91
C GLU A 76 -17.85 -16.23 2.34
N GLY A 77 -18.57 -16.92 3.21
CA GLY A 77 -18.70 -16.58 4.61
C GLY A 77 -19.32 -15.22 4.84
N ASP A 78 -18.76 -14.47 5.77
CA ASP A 78 -19.28 -13.16 6.18
C ASP A 78 -19.21 -12.09 5.09
N ASN A 79 -18.37 -12.29 4.07
CA ASN A 79 -18.21 -11.33 2.98
C ASN A 79 -19.22 -11.53 1.84
N LYS A 80 -19.96 -12.65 1.85
CA LYS A 80 -20.94 -12.93 0.81
C LYS A 80 -22.00 -11.85 0.77
N ASP A 81 -22.21 -11.32 -0.44
CA ASP A 81 -23.21 -10.28 -0.74
C ASP A 81 -23.01 -8.94 -0.02
N LYS A 82 -21.87 -8.73 0.63
CA LYS A 82 -21.50 -7.41 1.14
C LYS A 82 -21.14 -6.46 -0.01
N PRO A 83 -21.41 -5.15 0.16
CA PRO A 83 -20.89 -4.16 -0.78
C PRO A 83 -19.38 -4.30 -0.94
N ILE A 84 -18.88 -4.21 -2.15
CA ILE A 84 -17.43 -4.28 -2.41
C ILE A 84 -16.72 -3.08 -1.80
N VAL A 85 -17.32 -1.88 -1.88
CA VAL A 85 -16.83 -0.72 -1.14
C VAL A 85 -17.00 -0.97 0.36
N GLY A 86 -15.91 -0.88 1.09
CA GLY A 86 -15.86 -1.19 2.52
C GLY A 86 -15.30 -2.57 2.86
N LEU A 87 -15.14 -3.47 1.88
CA LEU A 87 -14.53 -4.77 2.13
C LEU A 87 -13.06 -4.63 2.53
N THR A 88 -12.67 -5.40 3.53
CA THR A 88 -11.26 -5.64 3.83
C THR A 88 -10.74 -6.66 2.83
N MET A 89 -9.97 -6.20 1.84
CA MET A 89 -9.42 -7.08 0.81
C MET A 89 -8.01 -7.57 1.13
N LEU A 90 -7.27 -6.82 1.90
CA LEU A 90 -5.90 -7.16 2.31
C LEU A 90 -5.85 -7.23 3.82
N GLN A 91 -5.28 -8.29 4.39
CA GLN A 91 -5.20 -8.43 5.84
C GLN A 91 -4.05 -9.32 6.30
N GLY A 92 -3.60 -9.07 7.52
CA GLY A 92 -2.59 -9.88 8.18
C GLY A 92 -1.18 -9.71 7.62
N MET A 93 -0.89 -8.65 6.88
CA MET A 93 0.43 -8.41 6.30
C MET A 93 1.40 -7.93 7.36
N LYS A 94 2.54 -8.58 7.47
CA LYS A 94 3.60 -8.26 8.44
C LYS A 94 4.89 -7.91 7.72
N LYS A 95 5.66 -7.03 8.32
CA LYS A 95 6.99 -6.69 7.82
C LYS A 95 7.88 -7.93 7.82
N ASP A 96 8.55 -8.16 6.69
CA ASP A 96 9.46 -9.29 6.46
C ASP A 96 10.71 -8.77 5.76
N GLY A 97 11.72 -8.37 6.53
CA GLY A 97 12.87 -7.65 6.00
C GLY A 97 12.45 -6.29 5.45
N THR A 98 12.68 -6.07 4.15
CA THR A 98 12.25 -4.86 3.43
C THR A 98 10.88 -5.02 2.77
N ASP A 99 10.33 -6.23 2.77
CA ASP A 99 9.03 -6.56 2.20
C ASP A 99 7.96 -6.73 3.29
N PHE A 100 6.76 -7.10 2.86
CA PHE A 100 5.62 -7.44 3.71
C PHE A 100 5.00 -8.74 3.21
N SER A 101 4.69 -9.65 4.12
CA SER A 101 4.18 -10.98 3.78
C SER A 101 3.33 -11.58 4.90
N GLY A 102 2.93 -12.85 4.73
CA GLY A 102 2.21 -13.61 5.74
C GLY A 102 0.73 -13.33 5.83
N GLY A 103 0.20 -12.42 5.04
CA GLY A 103 -1.21 -12.11 4.98
C GLY A 103 -1.92 -12.70 3.76
N THR A 104 -3.13 -12.22 3.56
CA THR A 104 -4.01 -12.67 2.47
C THR A 104 -4.58 -11.49 1.69
N ILE A 105 -4.97 -11.74 0.45
CA ILE A 105 -5.68 -10.80 -0.40
C ILE A 105 -6.91 -11.46 -1.01
N LEU A 106 -8.04 -10.78 -0.88
CA LEU A 106 -9.32 -11.17 -1.48
C LEU A 106 -9.47 -10.54 -2.86
N ASP A 107 -9.80 -11.33 -3.86
CA ASP A 107 -10.23 -10.84 -5.16
C ASP A 107 -11.77 -10.81 -5.20
N PRO A 108 -12.42 -9.62 -5.15
CA PRO A 108 -13.87 -9.55 -5.15
C PRO A 108 -14.52 -10.01 -6.46
N ALA A 109 -13.76 -10.02 -7.56
CA ALA A 109 -14.28 -10.44 -8.86
C ALA A 109 -14.57 -11.93 -8.93
N ASN A 110 -13.78 -12.76 -8.25
CA ASN A 110 -13.97 -14.21 -8.20
C ASN A 110 -14.26 -14.77 -6.80
N GLY A 111 -14.20 -13.93 -5.76
CA GLY A 111 -14.44 -14.32 -4.37
C GLY A 111 -13.34 -15.16 -3.73
N LYS A 112 -12.21 -15.34 -4.40
CA LYS A 112 -11.10 -16.16 -3.91
C LYS A 112 -10.17 -15.35 -3.02
N VAL A 113 -9.57 -16.04 -2.04
CA VAL A 113 -8.57 -15.50 -1.12
C VAL A 113 -7.23 -16.15 -1.44
N TYR A 114 -6.23 -15.32 -1.63
CA TYR A 114 -4.86 -15.72 -1.95
C TYR A 114 -3.92 -15.34 -0.82
N LYS A 115 -2.80 -16.04 -0.70
CA LYS A 115 -1.66 -15.56 0.08
C LYS A 115 -1.10 -14.32 -0.58
N SER A 116 -0.56 -13.39 0.20
CA SER A 116 -0.06 -12.13 -0.35
C SER A 116 1.34 -11.79 0.14
N LYS A 117 2.08 -11.18 -0.76
CA LYS A 117 3.37 -10.57 -0.52
C LYS A 117 3.39 -9.19 -1.18
N MET A 118 3.99 -8.21 -0.50
CA MET A 118 4.07 -6.83 -1.01
C MET A 118 5.48 -6.28 -0.88
N SER A 119 5.84 -5.39 -1.79
CA SER A 119 7.07 -4.60 -1.73
C SER A 119 6.84 -3.18 -2.21
N LEU A 120 7.45 -2.22 -1.51
CA LEU A 120 7.47 -0.83 -1.94
C LEU A 120 8.50 -0.65 -3.05
N GLU A 121 8.14 0.12 -4.06
CA GLU A 121 8.97 0.46 -5.20
C GLU A 121 8.99 1.98 -5.41
N GLU A 122 9.99 2.47 -6.15
CA GLU A 122 10.10 3.88 -6.52
C GLU A 122 9.97 4.84 -5.32
N ASP A 123 10.81 4.63 -4.30
CA ASP A 123 10.83 5.45 -3.08
C ASP A 123 9.47 5.55 -2.37
N GLY A 124 8.71 4.46 -2.39
CA GLY A 124 7.40 4.38 -1.75
C GLY A 124 6.24 4.93 -2.58
N LYS A 125 6.47 5.30 -3.83
CA LYS A 125 5.42 5.81 -4.74
C LYS A 125 4.57 4.71 -5.34
N LYS A 126 5.12 3.50 -5.42
CA LYS A 126 4.44 2.32 -5.94
C LYS A 126 4.50 1.18 -4.94
N LEU A 127 3.48 0.33 -4.98
CA LEU A 127 3.40 -0.89 -4.19
C LEU A 127 3.16 -2.06 -5.13
N ASN A 128 4.11 -2.99 -5.18
CA ASN A 128 3.92 -4.26 -5.85
C ASN A 128 3.14 -5.18 -4.90
N VAL A 129 2.00 -5.66 -5.34
CA VAL A 129 1.13 -6.56 -4.57
C VAL A 129 0.99 -7.87 -5.31
N ARG A 130 1.46 -8.96 -4.71
CA ARG A 130 1.42 -10.28 -5.31
C ARG A 130 0.46 -11.18 -4.54
N GLY A 131 -0.48 -11.79 -5.26
CA GLY A 131 -1.36 -12.84 -4.76
C GLY A 131 -0.92 -14.18 -5.33
N TYR A 132 -0.89 -15.25 -4.51
CA TYR A 132 -0.45 -16.56 -4.94
C TYR A 132 -1.12 -17.68 -4.15
N ILE A 133 -1.10 -18.88 -4.74
CA ILE A 133 -1.51 -20.14 -4.10
C ILE A 133 -0.28 -21.04 -4.04
N GLY A 134 0.02 -21.57 -2.86
CA GLY A 134 1.20 -22.41 -2.64
C GLY A 134 2.47 -21.59 -2.50
N VAL A 135 3.22 -21.41 -3.61
CA VAL A 135 4.48 -20.65 -3.62
C VAL A 135 4.36 -19.33 -4.38
N PRO A 136 5.12 -18.29 -3.99
CA PRO A 136 5.03 -16.96 -4.64
C PRO A 136 5.27 -16.96 -6.14
N MET A 137 6.04 -17.92 -6.66
CA MET A 137 6.34 -18.04 -8.11
C MET A 137 5.10 -18.35 -8.95
N LEU A 138 4.07 -18.96 -8.36
CA LEU A 138 2.80 -19.31 -9.01
C LEU A 138 1.74 -18.25 -8.84
N GLY A 139 2.14 -17.02 -8.61
CA GLY A 139 1.23 -15.93 -8.35
C GLY A 139 1.15 -14.91 -9.49
N ARG A 140 0.36 -13.88 -9.22
CA ARG A 140 0.16 -12.73 -10.09
C ARG A 140 0.43 -11.45 -9.31
N SER A 141 1.15 -10.53 -9.92
CA SER A 141 1.46 -9.22 -9.34
C SER A 141 0.60 -8.13 -9.94
N GLN A 142 0.27 -7.15 -9.09
CA GLN A 142 -0.32 -5.88 -9.48
C GLN A 142 0.55 -4.76 -8.96
N THR A 143 0.60 -3.65 -9.67
CA THR A 143 1.24 -2.44 -9.19
C THR A 143 0.18 -1.43 -8.79
N TRP A 144 0.22 -1.00 -7.53
CA TRP A 144 -0.64 0.06 -7.02
C TRP A 144 0.17 1.36 -6.97
N VAL A 145 -0.48 2.47 -7.24
CA VAL A 145 0.14 3.80 -7.26
C VAL A 145 -0.32 4.58 -6.03
N ARG A 146 0.61 5.17 -5.30
CA ARG A 146 0.28 5.95 -4.10
C ARG A 146 -0.51 7.20 -4.47
N GLU A 147 -1.65 7.39 -3.80
CA GLU A 147 -2.45 8.62 -3.87
C GLU A 147 -2.12 9.59 -2.73
N GLU A 148 -1.88 9.06 -1.52
CA GLU A 148 -1.50 9.84 -0.32
C GLU A 148 -0.60 9.02 0.61
#